data_591f06bc0c11a131ea601770d11d33d1
#
_entry.id   591f06bc0c11a131ea601770d11d33d1
#
_cell.length_a   1.000
_cell.length_b   1.000
_cell.length_c   1.000
_cell.angle_alpha   90.00
_cell.angle_beta   90.00
_cell.angle_gamma   90.00
#
_symmetry.space_group_name_H-M   'P 1'
#
loop_
_entity.id
_entity.type
_entity.pdbx_description
1 polymer ?
#
loop_
_entity_poly.entity_id
_entity_poly.type
_entity_poly.pdbx_seq_one_letter_code
_entity_poly.pdbx_strand_id
1 'polypeptide(L)'
;MKIKKTILCVDDNEQSLSIRKLVLETRGYRVIICTTGEEALKVFRRGGIDLVLTDLMMPGINGDELANHVKQVSPETPIILFSGKVRVYDQTTQADVFLPKAMYAPAELLERIRFLLIRKRGPKRVASVELPASERSTG
;
A
#
# COMPACT_ATOMS: atom_id res chain seq x y z
N MET A 1 -24.23 7.53 -7.83
CA MET A 1 -23.52 6.24 -7.88
C MET A 1 -22.13 6.35 -7.31
N LYS A 2 -21.75 5.39 -6.50
CA LYS A 2 -20.42 5.40 -5.91
C LYS A 2 -19.40 4.74 -6.80
N ILE A 3 -18.25 5.36 -6.91
CA ILE A 3 -17.13 4.78 -7.63
C ILE A 3 -16.29 4.03 -6.61
N LYS A 4 -16.05 2.75 -6.88
CA LYS A 4 -15.25 1.92 -5.98
C LYS A 4 -13.78 2.33 -6.07
N LYS A 5 -13.12 2.33 -4.94
CA LYS A 5 -11.67 2.50 -4.92
C LYS A 5 -11.02 1.19 -5.32
N THR A 6 -9.92 1.29 -6.03
CA THR A 6 -9.22 0.13 -6.56
C THR A 6 -7.92 -0.08 -5.81
N ILE A 7 -7.73 -1.29 -5.32
CA ILE A 7 -6.54 -1.68 -4.56
C ILE A 7 -5.77 -2.71 -5.37
N LEU A 8 -4.48 -2.47 -5.54
CA LEU A 8 -3.58 -3.43 -6.17
C LEU A 8 -2.90 -4.24 -5.09
N CYS A 9 -3.12 -5.55 -5.09
CA CYS A 9 -2.53 -6.46 -4.11
C CYS A 9 -1.45 -7.30 -4.77
N VAL A 10 -0.27 -7.33 -4.17
CA VAL A 10 0.89 -8.00 -4.75
C VAL A 10 1.49 -8.94 -3.72
N ASP A 11 1.60 -10.21 -4.06
CA ASP A 11 2.16 -11.23 -3.17
C ASP A 11 2.44 -12.44 -4.04
N ASP A 12 3.59 -13.09 -3.86
CA ASP A 12 3.89 -14.28 -4.64
C ASP A 12 3.13 -15.51 -4.14
N ASN A 13 2.42 -15.41 -3.03
CA ASN A 13 1.58 -16.47 -2.50
C ASN A 13 0.15 -16.25 -2.96
N GLU A 14 -0.31 -17.10 -3.89
CA GLU A 14 -1.63 -16.93 -4.48
C GLU A 14 -2.76 -17.13 -3.48
N GLN A 15 -2.55 -18.00 -2.50
CA GLN A 15 -3.55 -18.22 -1.48
C GLN A 15 -3.76 -16.99 -0.63
N SER A 16 -2.68 -16.35 -0.23
CA SER A 16 -2.76 -15.11 0.54
C SER A 16 -3.48 -14.03 -0.26
N LEU A 17 -3.20 -13.95 -1.54
CA LEU A 17 -3.86 -12.96 -2.41
C LEU A 17 -5.36 -13.22 -2.50
N SER A 18 -5.74 -14.49 -2.65
CA SER A 18 -7.16 -14.82 -2.77
C SER A 18 -7.94 -14.45 -1.51
N ILE A 19 -7.37 -14.72 -0.36
CA ILE A 19 -8.01 -14.41 0.90
C ILE A 19 -8.12 -12.90 1.07
N ARG A 20 -7.04 -12.19 0.78
CA ARG A 20 -7.02 -10.74 0.93
C ARG A 20 -8.02 -10.08 -0.01
N LYS A 21 -8.07 -10.57 -1.25
CA LYS A 21 -9.03 -10.07 -2.22
C LYS A 21 -10.45 -10.21 -1.71
N LEU A 22 -10.77 -11.39 -1.18
CA LEU A 22 -12.10 -11.65 -0.67
C LEU A 22 -12.46 -10.68 0.45
N VAL A 23 -11.55 -10.51 1.40
CA VAL A 23 -11.78 -9.61 2.54
C VAL A 23 -12.03 -8.17 2.06
N LEU A 24 -11.20 -7.71 1.14
CA LEU A 24 -11.32 -6.33 0.66
C LEU A 24 -12.60 -6.12 -0.15
N GLU A 25 -12.97 -7.10 -0.96
CA GLU A 25 -14.18 -6.97 -1.75
C GLU A 25 -15.44 -6.91 -0.90
N THR A 26 -15.43 -7.53 0.27
CA THR A 26 -16.57 -7.44 1.18
C THR A 26 -16.79 -6.02 1.67
N ARG A 27 -15.78 -5.17 1.59
CA ARG A 27 -15.89 -3.78 2.01
C ARG A 27 -16.08 -2.83 0.84
N GLY A 28 -16.34 -3.36 -0.34
CA GLY A 28 -16.69 -2.56 -1.50
C GLY A 28 -15.51 -2.09 -2.34
N TYR A 29 -14.33 -2.62 -2.10
CA TYR A 29 -13.17 -2.26 -2.92
C TYR A 29 -13.11 -3.12 -4.17
N ARG A 30 -12.58 -2.53 -5.25
CA ARG A 30 -12.20 -3.29 -6.41
C ARG A 30 -10.75 -3.76 -6.19
N VAL A 31 -10.47 -5.02 -6.47
CA VAL A 31 -9.14 -5.56 -6.15
C VAL A 31 -8.53 -6.17 -7.41
N ILE A 32 -7.30 -5.79 -7.70
CA ILE A 32 -6.51 -6.39 -8.76
C ILE A 32 -5.35 -7.09 -8.08
N ILE A 33 -5.11 -8.35 -8.42
CA ILE A 33 -4.04 -9.13 -7.79
C ILE A 33 -2.95 -9.42 -8.80
N CYS A 34 -1.71 -9.36 -8.33
CA CYS A 34 -0.52 -9.68 -9.12
C CYS A 34 0.41 -10.52 -8.27
N THR A 35 1.10 -11.47 -8.91
CA THR A 35 1.99 -12.36 -8.18
C THR A 35 3.45 -11.94 -8.26
N THR A 36 3.78 -10.94 -9.08
CA THR A 36 5.14 -10.42 -9.19
C THR A 36 5.12 -8.91 -9.16
N GLY A 37 6.25 -8.34 -8.74
CA GLY A 37 6.39 -6.89 -8.75
C GLY A 37 6.39 -6.32 -10.15
N GLU A 38 6.96 -7.06 -11.11
CA GLU A 38 7.01 -6.63 -12.50
C GLU A 38 5.61 -6.49 -13.08
N GLU A 39 4.78 -7.49 -12.82
CA GLU A 39 3.40 -7.44 -13.29
C GLU A 39 2.64 -6.30 -12.62
N ALA A 40 2.85 -6.14 -11.33
CA ALA A 40 2.20 -5.08 -10.56
C ALA A 40 2.55 -3.71 -11.12
N LEU A 41 3.81 -3.52 -11.49
CA LEU A 41 4.23 -2.24 -12.02
C LEU A 41 3.57 -1.94 -13.36
N LYS A 42 3.44 -2.96 -14.21
CA LYS A 42 2.72 -2.77 -15.48
C LYS A 42 1.27 -2.39 -15.25
N VAL A 43 0.62 -3.06 -14.31
CA VAL A 43 -0.77 -2.75 -13.98
C VAL A 43 -0.88 -1.35 -13.42
N PHE A 44 0.04 -0.99 -12.54
CA PHE A 44 0.00 0.33 -11.92
C PHE A 44 0.13 1.44 -12.97
N ARG A 45 0.99 1.23 -13.95
CA ARG A 45 1.23 2.23 -14.98
C ARG A 45 0.04 2.46 -15.89
N ARG A 46 -0.90 1.53 -15.92
CA ARG A 46 -2.15 1.72 -16.68
C ARG A 46 -3.06 2.74 -16.01
N GLY A 47 -2.82 3.05 -14.76
CA GLY A 47 -3.61 4.03 -14.04
C GLY A 47 -4.79 3.42 -13.32
N GLY A 48 -5.45 4.23 -12.50
CA GLY A 48 -6.67 3.82 -11.83
C GLY A 48 -6.48 3.10 -10.51
N ILE A 49 -5.26 3.02 -10.00
CA ILE A 49 -4.99 2.36 -8.72
C ILE A 49 -4.99 3.42 -7.62
N ASP A 50 -5.77 3.18 -6.56
CA ASP A 50 -5.90 4.13 -5.46
C ASP A 50 -4.99 3.79 -4.29
N LEU A 51 -4.57 2.54 -4.16
CA LEU A 51 -3.73 2.10 -3.05
C LEU A 51 -3.04 0.80 -3.43
N VAL A 52 -1.81 0.62 -2.97
CA VAL A 52 -1.02 -0.59 -3.23
C VAL A 52 -0.78 -1.32 -1.92
N LEU A 53 -1.09 -2.61 -1.91
CA LEU A 53 -0.71 -3.52 -0.83
C LEU A 53 0.30 -4.49 -1.39
N THR A 54 1.48 -4.56 -0.83
CA THR A 54 2.49 -5.47 -1.37
C THR A 54 3.25 -6.18 -0.26
N ASP A 55 3.58 -7.43 -0.52
CA ASP A 55 4.53 -8.15 0.32
C ASP A 55 5.92 -7.59 0.06
N LEU A 56 6.77 -7.60 1.08
CA LEU A 56 8.15 -7.16 0.93
C LEU A 56 8.98 -8.18 0.17
N MET A 57 8.87 -9.44 0.57
CA MET A 57 9.76 -10.47 0.04
C MET A 57 9.09 -11.18 -1.13
N MET A 58 9.59 -10.88 -2.31
CA MET A 58 9.12 -11.49 -3.55
C MET A 58 10.31 -11.69 -4.48
N PRO A 59 10.32 -12.75 -5.29
CA PRO A 59 11.37 -12.89 -6.29
C PRO A 59 11.33 -11.73 -7.29
N GLY A 60 12.48 -11.36 -7.80
CA GLY A 60 12.57 -10.24 -8.73
C GLY A 60 12.45 -8.93 -7.99
N ILE A 61 11.57 -8.07 -8.46
CA ILE A 61 11.33 -6.78 -7.80
C ILE A 61 10.64 -7.04 -6.47
N ASN A 62 11.27 -6.63 -5.38
CA ASN A 62 10.65 -6.80 -4.06
C ASN A 62 9.73 -5.62 -3.75
N GLY A 63 9.08 -5.69 -2.58
CA GLY A 63 8.09 -4.68 -2.22
C GLY A 63 8.66 -3.28 -2.06
N ASP A 64 9.88 -3.16 -1.55
CA ASP A 64 10.51 -1.85 -1.41
C ASP A 64 10.80 -1.25 -2.79
N GLU A 65 11.30 -2.07 -3.70
CA GLU A 65 11.58 -1.60 -5.05
C GLU A 65 10.31 -1.20 -5.76
N LEU A 66 9.25 -2.00 -5.59
CA LEU A 66 7.96 -1.66 -6.17
C LEU A 66 7.46 -0.33 -5.62
N ALA A 67 7.58 -0.14 -4.30
CA ALA A 67 7.15 1.12 -3.68
C ALA A 67 7.89 2.31 -4.26
N ASN A 68 9.21 2.16 -4.46
CA ASN A 68 9.99 3.25 -5.04
C ASN A 68 9.49 3.60 -6.43
N HIS A 69 9.23 2.58 -7.26
CA HIS A 69 8.74 2.83 -8.62
C HIS A 69 7.38 3.49 -8.61
N VAL A 70 6.49 3.01 -7.74
CA VAL A 70 5.15 3.59 -7.64
C VAL A 70 5.23 5.05 -7.25
N LYS A 71 6.07 5.37 -6.27
CA LYS A 71 6.18 6.76 -5.80
C LYS A 71 6.80 7.67 -6.84
N GLN A 72 7.63 7.13 -7.73
CA GLN A 72 8.17 7.93 -8.82
C GLN A 72 7.09 8.31 -9.82
N VAL A 73 6.12 7.41 -10.03
CA VAL A 73 5.02 7.67 -10.96
C VAL A 73 3.93 8.49 -10.29
N SER A 74 3.62 8.21 -9.03
CA SER A 74 2.50 8.81 -8.33
C SER A 74 2.83 8.93 -6.86
N PRO A 75 3.49 10.02 -6.44
CA PRO A 75 3.93 10.16 -5.04
C PRO A 75 2.80 10.12 -4.03
N GLU A 76 1.58 10.46 -4.44
CA GLU A 76 0.46 10.51 -3.52
C GLU A 76 -0.23 9.18 -3.32
N THR A 77 0.11 8.14 -4.11
CA THR A 77 -0.54 6.84 -3.96
C THR A 77 -0.05 6.16 -2.69
N PRO A 78 -0.94 5.85 -1.74
CA PRO A 78 -0.50 5.20 -0.50
C PRO A 78 -0.10 3.75 -0.73
N ILE A 79 0.89 3.31 0.03
CA ILE A 79 1.44 1.96 -0.09
C ILE A 79 1.52 1.35 1.29
N ILE A 80 0.96 0.15 1.44
CA ILE A 80 1.10 -0.67 2.64
C ILE A 80 2.01 -1.84 2.30
N LEU A 81 3.04 -2.02 3.10
CA LEU A 81 4.05 -3.05 2.89
C LEU A 81 3.93 -4.09 3.99
N PHE A 82 3.84 -5.36 3.62
CA PHE A 82 3.80 -6.46 4.57
C PHE A 82 5.15 -7.13 4.66
N SER A 83 5.55 -7.44 5.88
CA SER A 83 6.79 -8.18 6.11
C SER A 83 6.48 -9.41 6.95
N GLY A 84 7.02 -10.55 6.56
CA GLY A 84 6.84 -11.79 7.32
C GLY A 84 7.70 -11.88 8.55
N LYS A 85 8.62 -10.95 8.73
CA LYS A 85 9.52 -10.95 9.86
C LYS A 85 9.42 -9.64 10.61
N VAL A 86 9.61 -9.71 11.91
CA VAL A 86 9.81 -8.49 12.68
C VAL A 86 11.12 -7.90 12.19
N ARG A 87 11.07 -6.65 11.79
CA ARG A 87 12.28 -6.01 11.30
C ARG A 87 12.41 -4.63 11.88
N VAL A 88 13.64 -4.21 11.98
CA VAL A 88 13.93 -2.86 12.37
C VAL A 88 13.43 -1.93 11.27
N TYR A 89 12.85 -0.84 11.68
CA TYR A 89 12.36 0.15 10.73
C TYR A 89 13.47 0.53 9.73
N ASP A 90 13.11 0.49 8.49
CA ASP A 90 14.04 0.82 7.41
C ASP A 90 13.61 2.14 6.79
N GLN A 91 14.41 3.15 7.00
CA GLN A 91 14.07 4.48 6.53
C GLN A 91 14.21 4.66 5.04
N THR A 92 14.74 3.66 4.35
CA THR A 92 14.85 3.75 2.91
C THR A 92 13.57 3.38 2.19
N THR A 93 12.60 2.78 2.89
CA THR A 93 11.36 2.40 2.24
C THR A 93 10.50 3.61 1.96
N GLN A 94 9.81 3.58 0.83
CA GLN A 94 8.84 4.60 0.45
C GLN A 94 7.42 4.23 0.84
N ALA A 95 7.23 3.09 1.49
CA ALA A 95 5.90 2.68 1.91
C ALA A 95 5.38 3.62 2.99
N ASP A 96 4.07 3.83 2.99
CA ASP A 96 3.42 4.69 3.97
C ASP A 96 3.14 3.96 5.27
N VAL A 97 2.89 2.66 5.20
CA VAL A 97 2.58 1.85 6.36
C VAL A 97 3.27 0.50 6.23
N PHE A 98 3.80 0.02 7.34
CA PHE A 98 4.48 -1.26 7.44
C PHE A 98 3.69 -2.14 8.40
N LEU A 99 3.25 -3.31 7.94
CA LEU A 99 2.49 -4.22 8.79
C LEU A 99 3.16 -5.58 8.84
N PRO A 100 3.21 -6.22 10.02
CA PRO A 100 3.72 -7.59 10.10
C PRO A 100 2.71 -8.53 9.47
N LYS A 101 3.18 -9.38 8.55
CA LYS A 101 2.29 -10.17 7.71
C LYS A 101 1.43 -11.14 8.53
N ALA A 102 1.98 -11.72 9.57
CA ALA A 102 1.30 -12.76 10.33
C ALA A 102 0.62 -12.26 11.59
N MET A 103 0.77 -10.99 11.93
CA MET A 103 0.35 -10.52 13.25
C MET A 103 -0.72 -9.44 13.19
N TYR A 104 -1.14 -9.02 12.03
CA TYR A 104 -2.18 -8.02 11.98
C TYR A 104 -3.56 -8.69 11.91
N ALA A 105 -4.56 -8.02 12.47
CA ALA A 105 -5.93 -8.46 12.33
C ALA A 105 -6.52 -7.89 11.04
N PRO A 106 -7.42 -8.62 10.37
CA PRO A 106 -8.05 -8.06 9.16
C PRO A 106 -8.72 -6.71 9.40
N ALA A 107 -9.31 -6.51 10.58
CA ALA A 107 -9.95 -5.23 10.90
C ALA A 107 -8.92 -4.11 10.94
N GLU A 108 -7.71 -4.38 11.40
CA GLU A 108 -6.66 -3.38 11.44
C GLU A 108 -6.25 -2.98 10.02
N LEU A 109 -6.11 -3.96 9.13
CA LEU A 109 -5.77 -3.66 7.75
C LEU A 109 -6.83 -2.79 7.10
N LEU A 110 -8.09 -3.14 7.29
CA LEU A 110 -9.20 -2.39 6.70
C LEU A 110 -9.23 -0.96 7.22
N GLU A 111 -8.94 -0.76 8.49
CA GLU A 111 -8.90 0.57 9.07
C GLU A 111 -7.77 1.40 8.50
N ARG A 112 -6.59 0.80 8.33
CA ARG A 112 -5.45 1.49 7.73
C ARG A 112 -5.75 1.91 6.30
N ILE A 113 -6.38 1.02 5.54
CA ILE A 113 -6.74 1.33 4.17
C ILE A 113 -7.70 2.50 4.12
N ARG A 114 -8.75 2.45 4.93
CA ARG A 114 -9.74 3.50 4.95
C ARG A 114 -9.10 4.84 5.29
N PHE A 115 -8.26 4.84 6.31
CA PHE A 115 -7.59 6.06 6.74
C PHE A 115 -6.71 6.65 5.62
N LEU A 116 -5.93 5.79 4.97
CA LEU A 116 -5.03 6.26 3.92
C LEU A 116 -5.79 6.80 2.72
N LEU A 117 -6.90 6.18 2.37
CA LEU A 117 -7.70 6.64 1.24
C LEU A 117 -8.36 7.97 1.52
N ILE A 118 -8.81 8.18 2.75
CA ILE A 118 -9.40 9.46 3.14
C ILE A 118 -8.33 10.55 3.13
N ARG A 119 -7.15 10.25 3.69
CA ARG A 119 -6.08 11.22 3.76
C ARG A 119 -5.59 11.63 2.37
N LYS A 120 -5.54 10.66 1.45
CA LYS A 120 -5.14 10.94 0.09
C LYS A 120 -6.02 11.98 -0.57
N ARG A 121 -7.29 12.02 -0.20
CA ARG A 121 -8.25 12.93 -0.79
C ARG A 121 -8.26 14.29 -0.14
N GLY A 122 -7.56 14.44 0.97
CA GLY A 122 -7.50 15.71 1.66
C GLY A 122 -6.64 16.72 0.94
N PRO A 123 -6.67 17.96 1.41
CA PRO A 123 -5.81 18.99 0.82
C PRO A 123 -4.37 18.59 1.03
N LYS A 124 -3.59 19.03 0.14
CA LYS A 124 -2.26 18.62 0.18
C LYS A 124 -1.48 19.20 1.22
N ARG A 125 -1.45 19.16 1.36
CA ARG A 125 -0.85 19.35 2.13
C ARG A 125 -0.14 20.09 2.42
N VAL A 126 -0.44 20.31 2.55
CA VAL A 126 0.05 20.80 2.95
C VAL A 126 0.88 20.66 3.58
N ALA A 127 0.89 20.46 3.36
CA ALA A 127 1.54 20.22 3.96
C ALA A 127 2.21 19.85 4.49
N SER A 128 2.41 19.79 4.27
CA SER A 128 2.95 19.46 4.84
C SER A 128 3.37 19.38 5.66
N VAL A 129 3.41 19.70 5.65
CA VAL A 129 3.74 19.74 6.44
C VAL A 129 3.93 19.58 7.33
N GLU A 130 3.94 19.75 7.39
CA GLU A 130 4.09 19.63 8.16
C GLU A 130 4.40 19.31 8.95
N LEU A 131 4.82 19.36 9.00
CA LEU A 131 5.15 19.06 9.73
C LEU A 131 5.58 19.14 10.43
N PRO A 132 5.63 19.41 10.68
CA PRO A 132 6.20 19.51 11.32
C PRO A 132 6.92 19.33 11.93
N ALA A 133 7.22 19.76 11.88
CA ALA A 133 7.74 19.55 12.31
C ALA A 133 8.10 19.52 13.14
N SER A 134 8.36 19.97 13.29
CA SER A 134 8.42 19.85 14.05
C SER A 134 7.90 19.60 14.47
N GLU A 135 7.48 19.57 13.97
CA GLU A 135 6.92 19.20 14.05
C GLU A 135 6.98 18.56 13.87
N ARG A 136 7.23 18.68 13.38
CA ARG A 136 7.31 18.12 12.94
C ARG A 136 8.13 17.68 13.31
N SER A 137 8.52 17.88 13.44
CA SER A 137 9.09 17.59 13.65
C SER A 137 9.30 17.27 13.96
N THR A 138 9.51 17.44 13.90
CA THR A 138 9.54 17.17 14.04
C THR A 138 9.25 16.93 13.85
N GLY A 139 9.41 17.08 13.51
CA GLY A 139 9.12 16.88 13.18
C GLY A 139 8.89 16.77 13.00
#